data_1aaed4b76f5c1b97961f277907f86ce9
#
_entry.id   1aaed4b76f5c1b97961f277907f86ce9
#
_cell.length_a   1.000
_cell.length_b   1.000
_cell.length_c   1.000
_cell.angle_alpha   90.00
_cell.angle_beta   90.00
_cell.angle_gamma   90.00
#
_symmetry.space_group_name_H-M   'P 1'
#
loop_
_entity.id
_entity.type
_entity.pdbx_description
1 polymer ?
#
loop_
_entity_poly.entity_id
_entity_poly.type
_entity_poly.pdbx_seq_one_letter_code
_entity_poly.pdbx_strand_id
1 'polypeptide(L)'
;MSEVLEQIATMLQKGKRKDVAKLCRQAIDEGIEANEVLTKGLLAGMDVVGAKFKANEIFVPQVLVSARAMKAGSEVLKPYLAGEDTTGKGKVVIGTVQGDLHDIGKNLVIMMFEGKGFEVIDLGVDVSPEKFIQTAIDENCDIIGLSALLTTTMPVMGEVVKAAEEAGIRDRVKIMVGGAPVTQEFADSIGADAYTEDAPSAAEKALELLAG
;
A
#
# COMPACT_ATOMS: atom_id res chain seq x y z
N MET A 1 -16.09 12.24 18.03
CA MET A 1 -16.04 11.16 17.01
C MET A 1 -17.26 10.28 17.30
N SER A 2 -17.96 9.79 16.28
CA SER A 2 -19.12 8.91 16.51
C SER A 2 -18.64 7.62 17.17
N GLU A 3 -19.40 7.10 18.16
CA GLU A 3 -19.06 5.88 18.89
C GLU A 3 -18.87 4.66 17.94
N VAL A 4 -19.66 4.58 16.88
CA VAL A 4 -19.54 3.51 15.88
C VAL A 4 -18.21 3.56 15.12
N LEU A 5 -17.66 4.73 14.82
CA LEU A 5 -16.35 4.87 14.15
C LEU A 5 -15.20 4.39 15.03
N GLU A 6 -15.23 4.69 16.32
CA GLU A 6 -14.26 4.18 17.28
C GLU A 6 -14.36 2.66 17.46
N GLN A 7 -15.57 2.12 17.43
CA GLN A 7 -15.79 0.67 17.45
C GLN A 7 -15.23 0.00 16.19
N ILE A 8 -15.42 0.59 15.00
CA ILE A 8 -14.84 0.10 13.74
C ILE A 8 -13.31 0.01 13.86
N ALA A 9 -12.66 1.11 14.26
CA ALA A 9 -11.20 1.15 14.43
C ALA A 9 -10.71 0.11 15.45
N THR A 10 -11.41 -0.05 16.57
CA THR A 10 -11.08 -1.03 17.62
C THR A 10 -11.23 -2.48 17.14
N MET A 11 -12.34 -2.79 16.42
CA MET A 11 -12.58 -4.14 15.92
C MET A 11 -11.64 -4.51 14.78
N LEU A 12 -11.23 -3.53 13.96
CA LEU A 12 -10.23 -3.69 12.91
C LEU A 12 -8.87 -4.09 13.52
N GLN A 13 -8.40 -3.36 14.55
CA GLN A 13 -7.15 -3.68 15.25
C GLN A 13 -7.15 -5.10 15.84
N LYS A 14 -8.32 -5.59 16.26
CA LYS A 14 -8.50 -6.96 16.76
C LYS A 14 -8.68 -8.01 15.66
N GLY A 15 -8.66 -7.61 14.39
CA GLY A 15 -8.87 -8.49 13.23
C GLY A 15 -10.28 -9.08 13.14
N LYS A 16 -11.29 -8.44 13.74
CA LYS A 16 -12.69 -8.91 13.81
C LYS A 16 -13.46 -8.60 12.53
N ARG A 17 -13.10 -9.29 11.44
CA ARG A 17 -13.61 -9.08 10.08
C ARG A 17 -15.13 -8.94 9.99
N LYS A 18 -15.89 -9.84 10.65
CA LYS A 18 -17.37 -9.82 10.59
C LYS A 18 -17.95 -8.61 11.32
N ASP A 19 -17.34 -8.25 12.46
CA ASP A 19 -17.80 -7.11 13.26
C ASP A 19 -17.50 -5.79 12.55
N VAL A 20 -16.34 -5.66 11.92
CA VAL A 20 -15.98 -4.48 11.11
C VAL A 20 -16.99 -4.30 9.97
N ALA A 21 -17.26 -5.33 9.18
CA ALA A 21 -18.23 -5.25 8.09
C ALA A 21 -19.64 -4.88 8.57
N LYS A 22 -20.07 -5.44 9.73
CA LYS A 22 -21.37 -5.12 10.34
C LYS A 22 -21.42 -3.66 10.79
N LEU A 23 -20.39 -3.19 11.48
CA LEU A 23 -20.33 -1.81 12.00
C LEU A 23 -20.23 -0.79 10.86
N CYS A 24 -19.52 -1.08 9.78
CA CYS A 24 -19.49 -0.22 8.59
C CYS A 24 -20.89 -0.08 7.99
N ARG A 25 -21.65 -1.17 7.87
CA ARG A 25 -23.04 -1.12 7.39
C ARG A 25 -23.94 -0.32 8.34
N GLN A 26 -23.82 -0.55 9.64
CA GLN A 26 -24.54 0.23 10.65
C GLN A 26 -24.23 1.72 10.54
N ALA A 27 -22.98 2.10 10.38
CA ALA A 27 -22.58 3.50 10.22
C ALA A 27 -23.24 4.16 9.00
N ILE A 28 -23.33 3.44 7.87
CA ILE A 28 -24.05 3.91 6.67
C ILE A 28 -25.54 4.04 6.94
N ASP A 29 -26.16 3.05 7.60
CA ASP A 29 -27.60 3.06 7.95
C ASP A 29 -27.94 4.20 8.93
N GLU A 30 -26.99 4.62 9.78
CA GLU A 30 -27.08 5.79 10.67
C GLU A 30 -26.86 7.13 9.94
N GLY A 31 -26.58 7.11 8.64
CA GLY A 31 -26.38 8.30 7.80
C GLY A 31 -24.99 8.92 7.88
N ILE A 32 -23.99 8.17 8.35
CA ILE A 32 -22.58 8.63 8.33
C ILE A 32 -22.04 8.47 6.91
N GLU A 33 -21.42 9.53 6.39
CA GLU A 33 -20.83 9.54 5.04
C GLU A 33 -19.78 8.42 4.88
N ALA A 34 -19.82 7.70 3.75
CA ALA A 34 -18.95 6.56 3.51
C ALA A 34 -17.45 6.92 3.59
N ASN A 35 -17.08 8.13 3.13
CA ASN A 35 -15.72 8.64 3.22
C ASN A 35 -15.30 8.91 4.68
N GLU A 36 -16.23 9.33 5.54
CA GLU A 36 -15.96 9.50 6.97
C GLU A 36 -15.77 8.14 7.66
N VAL A 37 -16.56 7.13 7.32
CA VAL A 37 -16.39 5.75 7.81
C VAL A 37 -15.05 5.19 7.37
N LEU A 38 -14.66 5.39 6.12
CA LEU A 38 -13.38 4.98 5.60
C LEU A 38 -12.23 5.66 6.36
N THR A 39 -12.22 6.99 6.43
CA THR A 39 -11.09 7.74 6.97
C THR A 39 -10.97 7.64 8.49
N LYS A 40 -12.05 7.88 9.22
CA LYS A 40 -12.04 7.92 10.70
C LYS A 40 -12.28 6.56 11.36
N GLY A 41 -12.82 5.58 10.63
CA GLY A 41 -13.02 4.22 11.12
C GLY A 41 -11.92 3.26 10.66
N LEU A 42 -11.87 2.98 9.37
CA LEU A 42 -10.98 1.95 8.81
C LEU A 42 -9.52 2.39 8.74
N LEU A 43 -9.22 3.52 8.09
CA LEU A 43 -7.84 4.01 7.95
C LEU A 43 -7.23 4.34 9.31
N ALA A 44 -7.96 5.04 10.17
CA ALA A 44 -7.50 5.33 11.54
C ALA A 44 -7.19 4.06 12.34
N GLY A 45 -8.01 3.01 12.20
CA GLY A 45 -7.72 1.71 12.81
C GLY A 45 -6.45 1.06 12.26
N MET A 46 -6.22 1.16 10.96
CA MET A 46 -5.04 0.60 10.29
C MET A 46 -3.76 1.39 10.61
N ASP A 47 -3.87 2.71 10.81
CA ASP A 47 -2.75 3.54 11.28
C ASP A 47 -2.21 3.06 12.64
N VAL A 48 -3.10 2.70 13.57
CA VAL A 48 -2.70 2.13 14.87
C VAL A 48 -2.02 0.77 14.69
N VAL A 49 -2.53 -0.07 13.79
CA VAL A 49 -1.90 -1.36 13.46
C VAL A 49 -0.49 -1.15 12.90
N GLY A 50 -0.32 -0.22 11.96
CA GLY A 50 0.99 0.13 11.39
C GLY A 50 1.98 0.62 12.44
N ALA A 51 1.55 1.53 13.32
CA ALA A 51 2.39 2.05 14.41
C ALA A 51 2.83 0.94 15.39
N LYS A 52 1.92 0.05 15.78
CA LYS A 52 2.24 -1.10 16.66
C LYS A 52 3.17 -2.10 15.99
N PHE A 53 3.01 -2.34 14.69
CA PHE A 53 3.89 -3.22 13.95
C PHE A 53 5.30 -2.64 13.86
N LYS A 54 5.43 -1.36 13.54
CA LYS A 54 6.72 -0.63 13.53
C LYS A 54 7.40 -0.62 14.89
N ALA A 55 6.63 -0.54 15.98
CA ALA A 55 7.13 -0.62 17.36
C ALA A 55 7.43 -2.05 17.84
N ASN A 56 7.26 -3.07 16.99
CA ASN A 56 7.39 -4.50 17.33
C ASN A 56 6.44 -4.97 18.47
N GLU A 57 5.32 -4.28 18.68
CA GLU A 57 4.28 -4.66 19.64
C GLU A 57 3.35 -5.75 19.08
N ILE A 58 3.22 -5.81 17.76
CA ILE A 58 2.48 -6.86 17.03
C ILE A 58 3.34 -7.40 15.88
N PHE A 59 2.97 -8.57 15.37
CA PHE A 59 3.71 -9.28 14.34
C PHE A 59 2.85 -9.53 13.09
N VAL A 60 3.46 -10.05 12.02
CA VAL A 60 2.81 -10.30 10.72
C VAL A 60 1.44 -10.97 10.83
N PRO A 61 1.21 -12.02 11.66
CA PRO A 61 -0.13 -12.62 11.75
C PRO A 61 -1.23 -11.65 12.19
N GLN A 62 -0.93 -10.73 13.12
CA GLN A 62 -1.90 -9.74 13.58
C GLN A 62 -2.18 -8.68 12.49
N VAL A 63 -1.15 -8.26 11.75
CA VAL A 63 -1.32 -7.35 10.61
C VAL A 63 -2.21 -7.98 9.54
N LEU A 64 -1.99 -9.26 9.20
CA LEU A 64 -2.79 -10.00 8.22
C LEU A 64 -4.28 -10.06 8.58
N VAL A 65 -4.62 -10.32 9.84
CA VAL A 65 -6.04 -10.38 10.24
C VAL A 65 -6.68 -9.00 10.25
N SER A 66 -5.94 -7.95 10.61
CA SER A 66 -6.41 -6.56 10.56
C SER A 66 -6.63 -6.10 9.11
N ALA A 67 -5.70 -6.40 8.19
CA ALA A 67 -5.84 -6.10 6.76
C ALA A 67 -7.06 -6.81 6.14
N ARG A 68 -7.32 -8.08 6.52
CA ARG A 68 -8.55 -8.78 6.09
C ARG A 68 -9.83 -8.16 6.64
N ALA A 69 -9.77 -7.62 7.86
CA ALA A 69 -10.89 -6.91 8.46
C ALA A 69 -11.13 -5.57 7.75
N MET A 70 -10.05 -4.84 7.44
CA MET A 70 -10.12 -3.62 6.63
C MET A 70 -10.75 -3.88 5.27
N LYS A 71 -10.27 -4.87 4.52
CA LYS A 71 -10.83 -5.24 3.22
C LYS A 71 -12.32 -5.50 3.29
N ALA A 72 -12.79 -6.23 4.30
CA ALA A 72 -14.21 -6.51 4.48
C ALA A 72 -15.04 -5.25 4.77
N GLY A 73 -14.49 -4.29 5.51
CA GLY A 73 -15.12 -2.98 5.72
C GLY A 73 -15.18 -2.16 4.43
N SER A 74 -14.07 -2.08 3.70
CA SER A 74 -13.97 -1.37 2.42
C SER A 74 -14.94 -1.93 1.37
N GLU A 75 -15.12 -3.25 1.28
CA GLU A 75 -16.10 -3.88 0.40
C GLU A 75 -17.55 -3.43 0.70
N VAL A 76 -17.89 -3.19 1.97
CA VAL A 76 -19.20 -2.65 2.37
C VAL A 76 -19.36 -1.21 1.92
N LEU A 77 -18.31 -0.40 1.98
CA LEU A 77 -18.34 1.03 1.62
C LEU A 77 -18.28 1.27 0.11
N LYS A 78 -17.70 0.35 -0.65
CA LYS A 78 -17.45 0.51 -2.09
C LYS A 78 -18.65 1.01 -2.91
N PRO A 79 -19.90 0.54 -2.72
CA PRO A 79 -21.05 1.04 -3.47
C PRO A 79 -21.41 2.49 -3.17
N TYR A 80 -21.07 2.98 -1.98
CA TYR A 80 -21.38 4.33 -1.49
C TYR A 80 -20.28 5.34 -1.79
N LEU A 81 -19.08 4.85 -2.13
CA LEU A 81 -17.95 5.66 -2.56
C LEU A 81 -17.91 5.90 -4.08
N ALA A 82 -18.71 5.14 -4.86
CA ALA A 82 -18.78 5.28 -6.30
C ALA A 82 -19.45 6.60 -6.69
N GLY A 83 -18.69 7.57 -7.18
CA GLY A 83 -19.16 8.89 -7.64
C GLY A 83 -18.65 10.08 -6.82
N GLU A 84 -18.10 9.86 -5.65
CA GLU A 84 -17.22 10.84 -5.03
C GLU A 84 -15.80 10.65 -5.60
N ASP A 85 -15.09 11.76 -5.81
CA ASP A 85 -13.63 11.70 -5.92
C ASP A 85 -13.12 11.12 -4.59
N THR A 86 -13.15 9.78 -4.50
CA THR A 86 -12.32 9.09 -3.54
C THR A 86 -10.91 9.34 -4.05
N THR A 87 -10.42 10.53 -3.74
CA THR A 87 -9.01 10.84 -3.92
C THR A 87 -8.27 9.89 -3.00
N GLY A 88 -8.07 8.69 -3.52
CA GLY A 88 -7.08 7.78 -2.97
C GLY A 88 -5.81 8.62 -2.80
N LYS A 89 -5.03 8.31 -1.80
CA LYS A 89 -3.78 9.03 -1.54
C LYS A 89 -2.78 8.94 -2.69
N GLY A 90 -3.14 8.20 -3.76
CA GLY A 90 -2.38 7.93 -4.96
C GLY A 90 -2.59 6.49 -5.42
N LYS A 91 -2.15 6.21 -6.65
CA LYS A 91 -2.19 4.88 -7.26
C LYS A 91 -0.77 4.30 -7.36
N VAL A 92 -0.61 3.08 -6.90
CA VAL A 92 0.69 2.39 -6.83
C VAL A 92 0.63 1.10 -7.63
N VAL A 93 1.58 0.91 -8.54
CA VAL A 93 1.87 -0.41 -9.09
C VAL A 93 3.05 -1.02 -8.33
N ILE A 94 2.92 -2.26 -7.86
CA ILE A 94 3.95 -2.95 -7.09
C ILE A 94 4.16 -4.36 -7.60
N GLY A 95 5.40 -4.84 -7.57
CA GLY A 95 5.75 -6.20 -7.97
C GLY A 95 7.11 -6.62 -7.44
N THR A 96 7.36 -7.92 -7.46
CA THR A 96 8.69 -8.48 -7.26
C THR A 96 9.37 -8.56 -8.64
N VAL A 97 10.58 -8.05 -8.71
CA VAL A 97 11.32 -7.91 -9.98
C VAL A 97 11.60 -9.26 -10.65
N GLN A 98 11.88 -9.23 -11.94
CA GLN A 98 12.16 -10.41 -12.76
C GLN A 98 13.28 -11.29 -12.18
N GLY A 99 13.04 -12.58 -12.19
CA GLY A 99 13.95 -13.59 -11.62
C GLY A 99 13.78 -13.82 -10.12
N ASP A 100 12.90 -13.07 -9.46
CA ASP A 100 12.64 -13.20 -8.02
C ASP A 100 11.19 -13.63 -7.75
N LEU A 101 11.00 -14.62 -6.88
CA LEU A 101 9.69 -15.21 -6.58
C LEU A 101 9.21 -14.93 -5.15
N HIS A 102 9.93 -14.11 -4.38
CA HIS A 102 9.60 -13.79 -3.01
C HIS A 102 8.51 -12.71 -2.94
N ASP A 103 7.44 -12.96 -2.21
CA ASP A 103 6.27 -12.08 -2.15
C ASP A 103 5.84 -11.66 -0.74
N ILE A 104 6.36 -12.30 0.32
CA ILE A 104 5.89 -12.04 1.70
C ILE A 104 6.08 -10.56 2.07
N GLY A 105 7.27 -10.01 1.85
CA GLY A 105 7.58 -8.60 2.14
C GLY A 105 6.75 -7.65 1.28
N LYS A 106 6.65 -7.94 -0.02
CA LYS A 106 5.82 -7.19 -0.98
C LYS A 106 4.36 -7.13 -0.53
N ASN A 107 3.79 -8.27 -0.14
CA ASN A 107 2.39 -8.35 0.29
C ASN A 107 2.15 -7.56 1.59
N LEU A 108 3.13 -7.48 2.50
CA LEU A 108 3.04 -6.62 3.68
C LEU A 108 3.02 -5.13 3.30
N VAL A 109 3.86 -4.72 2.35
CA VAL A 109 3.86 -3.34 1.83
C VAL A 109 2.52 -3.00 1.20
N ILE A 110 1.95 -3.89 0.38
CA ILE A 110 0.62 -3.71 -0.22
C ILE A 110 -0.43 -3.45 0.87
N MET A 111 -0.46 -4.26 1.93
CA MET A 111 -1.42 -4.09 3.03
C MET A 111 -1.26 -2.76 3.75
N MET A 112 -0.02 -2.28 3.93
CA MET A 112 0.24 -0.97 4.55
C MET A 112 -0.17 0.17 3.62
N PHE A 113 0.07 0.06 2.32
CA PHE A 113 -0.36 1.05 1.34
C PHE A 113 -1.89 1.14 1.26
N GLU A 114 -2.58 -0.01 1.12
CA GLU A 114 -4.05 -0.06 1.19
C GLU A 114 -4.56 0.51 2.52
N GLY A 115 -3.86 0.20 3.64
CA GLY A 115 -4.14 0.73 4.98
C GLY A 115 -3.96 2.24 5.12
N LYS A 116 -3.22 2.88 4.24
CA LYS A 116 -3.07 4.35 4.14
C LYS A 116 -3.99 4.99 3.10
N GLY A 117 -4.78 4.19 2.38
CA GLY A 117 -5.74 4.68 1.39
C GLY A 117 -5.20 4.76 -0.04
N PHE A 118 -4.08 4.11 -0.33
CA PHE A 118 -3.62 3.96 -1.71
C PHE A 118 -4.44 2.93 -2.48
N GLU A 119 -4.65 3.18 -3.77
CA GLU A 119 -5.07 2.15 -4.72
C GLU A 119 -3.82 1.37 -5.16
N VAL A 120 -3.80 0.05 -4.93
CA VAL A 120 -2.61 -0.77 -5.22
C VAL A 120 -2.91 -1.78 -6.31
N ILE A 121 -2.05 -1.80 -7.33
CA ILE A 121 -2.05 -2.78 -8.42
C ILE A 121 -0.89 -3.73 -8.18
N ASP A 122 -1.18 -4.96 -7.78
CA ASP A 122 -0.19 -6.01 -7.56
C ASP A 122 0.10 -6.78 -8.84
N LEU A 123 1.32 -6.67 -9.35
CA LEU A 123 1.79 -7.42 -10.53
C LEU A 123 2.26 -8.84 -10.20
N GLY A 124 2.32 -9.19 -8.91
CA GLY A 124 2.83 -10.50 -8.49
C GLY A 124 4.35 -10.54 -8.40
N VAL A 125 4.91 -11.65 -8.89
CA VAL A 125 6.35 -11.96 -8.83
C VAL A 125 6.90 -12.18 -10.24
N ASP A 126 8.24 -12.17 -10.38
CA ASP A 126 8.92 -12.37 -11.68
C ASP A 126 8.45 -11.38 -12.76
N VAL A 127 8.37 -10.12 -12.38
CA VAL A 127 7.81 -9.05 -13.23
C VAL A 127 8.90 -8.35 -14.02
N SER A 128 8.74 -8.31 -15.34
CA SER A 128 9.71 -7.62 -16.21
C SER A 128 9.65 -6.09 -16.10
N PRO A 129 10.74 -5.36 -16.38
CA PRO A 129 10.76 -3.91 -16.41
C PRO A 129 9.65 -3.30 -17.26
N GLU A 130 9.43 -3.83 -18.47
CA GLU A 130 8.42 -3.36 -19.41
C GLU A 130 7.01 -3.45 -18.82
N LYS A 131 6.73 -4.52 -18.05
CA LYS A 131 5.42 -4.72 -17.45
C LYS A 131 5.13 -3.70 -16.36
N PHE A 132 6.13 -3.32 -15.54
CA PHE A 132 5.98 -2.23 -14.59
C PHE A 132 5.65 -0.91 -15.29
N ILE A 133 6.41 -0.58 -16.33
CA ILE A 133 6.24 0.68 -17.07
C ILE A 133 4.90 0.73 -17.79
N GLN A 134 4.55 -0.34 -18.51
CA GLN A 134 3.29 -0.39 -19.23
C GLN A 134 2.10 -0.23 -18.28
N THR A 135 2.12 -0.95 -17.15
CA THR A 135 1.03 -0.82 -16.16
C THR A 135 0.99 0.58 -15.55
N ALA A 136 2.15 1.17 -15.24
CA ALA A 136 2.20 2.54 -14.69
C ALA A 136 1.62 3.58 -15.65
N ILE A 137 1.79 3.38 -16.96
CA ILE A 137 1.21 4.23 -18.02
C ILE A 137 -0.29 3.98 -18.14
N ASP A 138 -0.71 2.75 -18.34
CA ASP A 138 -2.10 2.37 -18.63
C ASP A 138 -3.05 2.74 -17.48
N GLU A 139 -2.57 2.55 -16.25
CA GLU A 139 -3.33 2.80 -15.03
C GLU A 139 -3.09 4.19 -14.43
N ASN A 140 -2.23 4.99 -15.06
CA ASN A 140 -1.84 6.31 -14.57
C ASN A 140 -1.36 6.29 -13.10
N CYS A 141 -0.41 5.39 -12.79
CA CYS A 141 0.13 5.26 -11.44
C CYS A 141 1.04 6.44 -11.06
N ASP A 142 1.02 6.78 -9.78
CA ASP A 142 1.88 7.81 -9.18
C ASP A 142 3.19 7.21 -8.66
N ILE A 143 3.14 5.93 -8.24
CA ILE A 143 4.28 5.23 -7.64
C ILE A 143 4.48 3.87 -8.31
N ILE A 144 5.75 3.52 -8.52
CA ILE A 144 6.21 2.16 -8.89
C ILE A 144 6.98 1.60 -7.69
N GLY A 145 6.47 0.54 -7.08
CA GLY A 145 7.10 -0.18 -5.97
C GLY A 145 7.81 -1.44 -6.45
N LEU A 146 9.10 -1.57 -6.16
CA LEU A 146 9.94 -2.68 -6.57
C LEU A 146 10.42 -3.47 -5.37
N SER A 147 10.22 -4.80 -5.40
CA SER A 147 10.68 -5.73 -4.37
C SER A 147 11.71 -6.71 -4.92
N ALA A 148 12.81 -6.93 -4.18
CA ALA A 148 13.78 -7.99 -4.45
C ALA A 148 14.32 -8.57 -3.15
N LEU A 149 14.49 -9.88 -3.07
CA LEU A 149 15.09 -10.56 -1.92
C LEU A 149 16.47 -11.15 -2.23
N LEU A 150 16.85 -11.26 -3.50
CA LEU A 150 18.12 -11.79 -3.94
C LEU A 150 19.03 -10.67 -4.43
N THR A 151 20.30 -10.69 -4.02
CA THR A 151 21.29 -9.72 -4.53
C THR A 151 21.49 -9.84 -6.04
N THR A 152 21.24 -11.01 -6.61
CA THR A 152 21.31 -11.29 -8.05
C THR A 152 20.16 -10.68 -8.85
N THR A 153 19.03 -10.35 -8.22
CA THR A 153 17.86 -9.75 -8.87
C THR A 153 17.76 -8.23 -8.63
N MET A 154 18.48 -7.68 -7.66
CA MET A 154 18.54 -6.23 -7.42
C MET A 154 18.86 -5.39 -8.67
N PRO A 155 19.77 -5.78 -9.58
CA PRO A 155 20.09 -5.00 -10.78
C PRO A 155 18.86 -4.70 -11.65
N VAL A 156 17.85 -5.58 -11.66
CA VAL A 156 16.60 -5.37 -12.41
C VAL A 156 15.84 -4.13 -11.94
N MET A 157 15.99 -3.73 -10.65
CA MET A 157 15.40 -2.47 -10.17
C MET A 157 15.97 -1.26 -10.94
N GLY A 158 17.28 -1.26 -11.22
CA GLY A 158 17.91 -0.23 -12.04
C GLY A 158 17.45 -0.26 -13.51
N GLU A 159 17.15 -1.46 -14.03
CA GLU A 159 16.57 -1.60 -15.37
C GLU A 159 15.16 -1.00 -15.45
N VAL A 160 14.34 -1.12 -14.38
CA VAL A 160 13.02 -0.47 -14.32
C VAL A 160 13.17 1.06 -14.27
N VAL A 161 14.10 1.60 -13.49
CA VAL A 161 14.37 3.05 -13.46
C VAL A 161 14.72 3.55 -14.86
N LYS A 162 15.67 2.87 -15.53
CA LYS A 162 16.07 3.20 -16.90
C LYS A 162 14.92 3.09 -17.89
N ALA A 163 14.09 2.05 -17.78
CA ALA A 163 12.91 1.89 -18.64
C ALA A 163 11.88 3.03 -18.42
N ALA A 164 11.75 3.55 -17.21
CA ALA A 164 10.93 4.72 -16.92
C ALA A 164 11.45 6.01 -17.58
N GLU A 165 12.80 6.17 -17.62
CA GLU A 165 13.46 7.27 -18.33
C GLU A 165 13.22 7.16 -19.84
N GLU A 166 13.46 5.99 -20.42
CA GLU A 166 13.28 5.72 -21.85
C GLU A 166 11.82 5.91 -22.30
N ALA A 167 10.86 5.58 -21.43
CA ALA A 167 9.45 5.80 -21.67
C ALA A 167 8.97 7.24 -21.42
N GLY A 168 9.85 8.13 -20.92
CA GLY A 168 9.52 9.52 -20.62
C GLY A 168 8.56 9.74 -19.45
N ILE A 169 8.45 8.77 -18.53
CA ILE A 169 7.56 8.86 -17.36
C ILE A 169 8.31 9.07 -16.05
N ARG A 170 9.65 9.09 -16.06
CA ARG A 170 10.47 9.15 -14.84
C ARG A 170 10.14 10.33 -13.93
N ASP A 171 9.87 11.50 -14.51
CA ASP A 171 9.54 12.72 -13.75
C ASP A 171 8.10 12.71 -13.23
N ARG A 172 7.24 11.88 -13.81
CA ARG A 172 5.83 11.77 -13.45
C ARG A 172 5.59 10.76 -12.33
N VAL A 173 6.40 9.70 -12.26
CA VAL A 173 6.25 8.62 -11.29
C VAL A 173 7.34 8.67 -10.23
N LYS A 174 7.02 8.25 -9.01
CA LYS A 174 8.01 8.00 -7.95
C LYS A 174 8.35 6.51 -7.94
N ILE A 175 9.65 6.18 -7.87
CA ILE A 175 10.11 4.80 -7.82
C ILE A 175 10.65 4.50 -6.42
N MET A 176 10.01 3.54 -5.76
CA MET A 176 10.38 3.08 -4.42
C MET A 176 10.92 1.66 -4.49
N VAL A 177 11.98 1.39 -3.78
CA VAL A 177 12.62 0.08 -3.72
C VAL A 177 12.68 -0.46 -2.31
N GLY A 178 12.57 -1.78 -2.17
CA GLY A 178 12.64 -2.45 -0.89
C GLY A 178 12.96 -3.94 -1.01
N GLY A 179 13.30 -4.53 0.12
CA GLY A 179 13.70 -5.94 0.25
C GLY A 179 14.94 -6.08 1.11
N ALA A 180 15.13 -7.26 1.73
CA ALA A 180 16.17 -7.45 2.74
C ALA A 180 17.61 -7.10 2.31
N PRO A 181 18.06 -7.33 1.07
CA PRO A 181 19.41 -6.95 0.63
C PRO A 181 19.49 -5.51 0.13
N VAL A 182 18.37 -4.80 -0.04
CA VAL A 182 18.33 -3.44 -0.57
C VAL A 182 18.77 -2.45 0.51
N THR A 183 19.56 -1.44 0.10
CA THR A 183 20.06 -0.38 0.98
C THR A 183 19.78 1.00 0.38
N GLN A 184 19.87 2.04 1.20
CA GLN A 184 19.77 3.42 0.71
C GLN A 184 20.83 3.74 -0.33
N GLU A 185 22.08 3.28 -0.11
CA GLU A 185 23.18 3.48 -1.07
C GLU A 185 22.88 2.86 -2.44
N PHE A 186 22.28 1.66 -2.44
CA PHE A 186 21.86 1.02 -3.69
C PHE A 186 20.72 1.82 -4.36
N ALA A 187 19.71 2.24 -3.61
CA ALA A 187 18.61 3.05 -4.14
C ALA A 187 19.12 4.34 -4.79
N ASP A 188 20.02 5.05 -4.12
CA ASP A 188 20.66 6.26 -4.64
C ASP A 188 21.45 5.98 -5.91
N SER A 189 22.17 4.86 -5.96
CA SER A 189 23.01 4.48 -7.11
C SER A 189 22.23 4.21 -8.39
N ILE A 190 20.98 3.74 -8.27
CA ILE A 190 20.11 3.46 -9.42
C ILE A 190 19.13 4.60 -9.73
N GLY A 191 19.15 5.68 -8.95
CA GLY A 191 18.25 6.83 -9.12
C GLY A 191 16.81 6.58 -8.69
N ALA A 192 16.57 5.69 -7.73
CA ALA A 192 15.25 5.52 -7.10
C ALA A 192 14.93 6.71 -6.18
N ASP A 193 13.64 7.02 -6.00
CA ASP A 193 13.21 8.16 -5.19
C ASP A 193 13.21 7.84 -3.68
N ALA A 194 13.07 6.57 -3.30
CA ALA A 194 13.11 6.17 -1.90
C ALA A 194 13.42 4.68 -1.70
N TYR A 195 14.03 4.41 -0.56
CA TYR A 195 14.17 3.11 0.07
C TYR A 195 13.57 3.18 1.48
N THR A 196 13.02 2.08 1.97
CA THR A 196 12.58 1.93 3.36
C THR A 196 12.83 0.52 3.86
N GLU A 197 13.16 0.41 5.16
CA GLU A 197 13.52 -0.86 5.78
C GLU A 197 12.32 -1.76 6.05
N ASP A 198 11.12 -1.16 6.23
CA ASP A 198 9.91 -1.87 6.64
C ASP A 198 8.66 -1.37 5.91
N ALA A 199 7.60 -2.17 5.95
CA ALA A 199 6.36 -1.92 5.24
C ALA A 199 5.57 -0.70 5.77
N PRO A 200 5.46 -0.44 7.09
CA PRO A 200 4.85 0.80 7.58
C PRO A 200 5.58 2.05 7.11
N SER A 201 6.91 2.06 7.20
CA SER A 201 7.74 3.19 6.74
C SER A 201 7.61 3.41 5.23
N ALA A 202 7.43 2.34 4.44
CA ALA A 202 7.17 2.46 3.01
C ALA A 202 5.87 3.23 2.73
N ALA A 203 4.79 2.91 3.43
CA ALA A 203 3.52 3.59 3.25
C ALA A 203 3.55 5.05 3.73
N GLU A 204 4.26 5.35 4.82
CA GLU A 204 4.51 6.72 5.28
C GLU A 204 5.30 7.52 4.23
N LYS A 205 6.39 6.93 3.70
CA LYS A 205 7.24 7.57 2.71
C LYS A 205 6.52 7.83 1.39
N ALA A 206 5.65 6.91 0.97
CA ALA A 206 4.80 7.09 -0.21
C ALA A 206 3.90 8.33 -0.09
N LEU A 207 3.28 8.56 1.09
CA LEU A 207 2.50 9.77 1.36
C LEU A 207 3.34 11.03 1.26
N GLU A 208 4.56 11.02 1.84
CA GLU A 208 5.47 12.17 1.77
C GLU A 208 5.86 12.52 0.33
N LEU A 209 6.16 11.51 -0.50
CA LEU A 209 6.56 11.69 -1.90
C LEU A 209 5.46 12.30 -2.77
N LEU A 210 4.19 12.07 -2.44
CA LEU A 210 3.05 12.61 -3.19
C LEU A 210 2.50 13.93 -2.60
N ALA A 211 2.91 14.31 -1.39
CA ALA A 211 2.49 15.57 -0.76
C ALA A 211 3.38 16.77 -1.14
N GLY A 212 4.56 16.51 -1.69
CA GLY A 212 5.55 17.53 -2.10
C GLY A 212 5.52 17.79 -3.55
#